data_074dbb1e21e56901dc4f5319525018df
#
_entry.id   074dbb1e21e56901dc4f5319525018df
#
_cell.length_a   1.000
_cell.length_b   1.000
_cell.length_c   1.000
_cell.angle_alpha   90.00
_cell.angle_beta   90.00
_cell.angle_gamma   90.00
#
_symmetry.space_group_name_H-M   'P 1'
#
loop_
_entity.id
_entity.type
_entity.pdbx_description
1 polymer ?
#
loop_
_entity_poly.entity_id
_entity_poly.type
_entity_poly.pdbx_seq_one_letter_code
_entity_poly.pdbx_strand_id
1 'polypeptide(L)'
;MNKQELDILNALFSAAYENQRLLAERVGYSLGAVNRSVRVLTEQGYLSKSGQPTELAYAFALQHAPQRAIILAAGFAARMVPINLETPKALLEVNGEPLIERQIKQLHAVGITEIYVVVGYLKEQFDYLIDEYGVQLVVSSSYATKNNLHSLRRVLKYLQNAYVVPCDLWCRENPFHSRELYSWYMVSEQQDADSAVRVNRKQELVLTEPGKPGNTMLGISYLTAEDAKAVRDKVEHLCADHRHDGDFWETALFEKDRMMVTAKVVLSDAVIEINTYEQLRDLDGSSDQLQNDAIAAIVKTFCVRSDEITNIRMLKKGMTNRSFHFTCKGNDYIMRIPGEGTDQLINRRQEAKVYETIRELHLCDDLAYIDPETGYKITAMLPDARVCDPENENDLTACMAKLRAFHSLKLTVPHTFDLFGQLEYYETLWRGAPSAYRDYSKTKERVLSLQPFIEAHAEPFCLTHIDAVPDNFLFSGGDLRLIDWEYAGMQDPHVDIAMCCIYALYDRAQVDHLIDLYFENACPKETRIKIYCYIAVCGLLWSNWCEYKAALGVEFGEYSLRQYRYAKDYSRLALAEMEEI
;
A
#
# COMPACT_ATOMS: atom_id res chain seq x y z
N MET A 1 15.93 21.22 34.70
CA MET A 1 16.73 20.02 35.09
C MET A 1 17.31 19.39 33.82
N ASN A 2 18.54 18.88 33.92
CA ASN A 2 19.12 18.11 32.82
C ASN A 2 18.70 16.62 32.92
N LYS A 3 18.93 15.83 31.82
CA LYS A 3 18.54 14.40 31.77
C LYS A 3 19.03 13.60 32.98
N GLN A 4 20.27 13.78 33.39
CA GLN A 4 20.88 13.06 34.51
C GLN A 4 20.17 13.33 35.84
N GLU A 5 19.78 14.59 36.07
CA GLU A 5 18.99 15.00 37.25
C GLU A 5 17.60 14.36 37.23
N LEU A 6 16.96 14.30 36.07
CA LEU A 6 15.66 13.66 35.87
C LEU A 6 15.72 12.14 36.05
N ASP A 7 16.76 11.46 35.53
CA ASP A 7 16.97 10.02 35.72
C ASP A 7 17.16 9.68 37.22
N ILE A 8 17.94 10.50 37.94
CA ILE A 8 18.13 10.34 39.37
C ILE A 8 16.80 10.55 40.14
N LEU A 9 16.06 11.58 39.78
CA LEU A 9 14.76 11.86 40.40
C LEU A 9 13.78 10.71 40.15
N ASN A 10 13.74 10.18 38.92
CA ASN A 10 12.89 9.05 38.55
C ASN A 10 13.26 7.78 39.33
N ALA A 11 14.56 7.50 39.49
CA ALA A 11 15.03 6.37 40.29
C ALA A 11 14.63 6.48 41.76
N LEU A 12 14.61 7.71 42.32
CA LEU A 12 14.21 7.98 43.69
C LEU A 12 12.70 7.94 43.93
N PHE A 13 11.89 8.12 42.89
CA PHE A 13 10.45 7.85 42.97
C PHE A 13 10.13 6.36 43.00
N SER A 14 11.00 5.54 42.44
CA SER A 14 10.79 4.08 42.34
C SER A 14 11.30 3.31 43.55
N ALA A 15 12.34 3.84 44.22
CA ALA A 15 12.90 3.22 45.43
C ALA A 15 13.57 4.28 46.31
N ALA A 16 13.44 4.11 47.63
CA ALA A 16 13.98 5.05 48.62
C ALA A 16 15.49 5.31 48.44
N TYR A 17 15.91 6.51 48.73
CA TYR A 17 17.31 6.87 48.81
C TYR A 17 17.99 6.18 50.00
N GLU A 18 19.00 5.39 49.73
CA GLU A 18 19.81 4.72 50.73
C GLU A 18 21.19 5.40 50.87
N ASN A 19 21.93 5.42 49.77
CA ASN A 19 23.21 6.11 49.66
C ASN A 19 23.55 6.38 48.19
N GLN A 20 24.54 7.26 47.98
CA GLN A 20 24.91 7.69 46.60
C GLN A 20 25.57 6.59 45.76
N ARG A 21 26.21 5.60 46.37
CA ARG A 21 26.83 4.48 45.63
C ARG A 21 25.78 3.57 45.03
N LEU A 22 24.79 3.15 45.81
CA LEU A 22 23.66 2.36 45.34
C LEU A 22 22.82 3.11 44.29
N LEU A 23 22.63 4.41 44.49
CA LEU A 23 21.95 5.24 43.51
C LEU A 23 22.75 5.31 42.19
N ALA A 24 24.08 5.45 42.26
CA ALA A 24 24.96 5.47 41.10
C ALA A 24 24.90 4.14 40.30
N GLU A 25 24.91 3.02 40.99
CA GLU A 25 24.72 1.69 40.40
C GLU A 25 23.34 1.56 39.73
N ARG A 26 22.28 2.05 40.38
CA ARG A 26 20.90 2.00 39.85
C ARG A 26 20.71 2.82 38.57
N VAL A 27 21.29 4.03 38.50
CA VAL A 27 21.12 4.94 37.37
C VAL A 27 22.22 4.82 36.32
N GLY A 28 23.27 4.03 36.58
CA GLY A 28 24.39 3.82 35.62
C GLY A 28 25.33 5.03 35.46
N TYR A 29 25.30 6.01 36.39
CA TYR A 29 26.16 7.19 36.35
C TYR A 29 27.34 7.06 37.33
N SER A 30 28.42 7.83 37.06
CA SER A 30 29.53 7.86 38.00
C SER A 30 29.11 8.49 39.35
N LEU A 31 29.74 8.04 40.42
CA LEU A 31 29.45 8.54 41.77
C LEU A 31 29.62 10.08 41.87
N GLY A 32 30.64 10.65 41.19
CA GLY A 32 30.84 12.09 41.15
C GLY A 32 29.75 12.87 40.41
N ALA A 33 29.17 12.23 39.39
CA ALA A 33 28.05 12.79 38.65
C ALA A 33 26.77 12.76 39.50
N VAL A 34 26.47 11.62 40.16
CA VAL A 34 25.33 11.50 41.10
C VAL A 34 25.43 12.48 42.24
N ASN A 35 26.62 12.62 42.84
CA ASN A 35 26.85 13.62 43.90
C ASN A 35 26.49 15.04 43.49
N ARG A 36 26.93 15.46 42.29
CA ARG A 36 26.60 16.81 41.78
C ARG A 36 25.12 16.98 41.55
N SER A 37 24.46 16.02 40.92
CA SER A 37 23.04 16.10 40.61
C SER A 37 22.17 16.06 41.89
N VAL A 38 22.48 15.20 42.87
CA VAL A 38 21.77 15.15 44.15
C VAL A 38 21.91 16.51 44.89
N ARG A 39 23.11 17.13 44.86
CA ARG A 39 23.31 18.45 45.44
C ARG A 39 22.45 19.49 44.71
N VAL A 40 22.47 19.56 43.38
CA VAL A 40 21.67 20.51 42.59
C VAL A 40 20.18 20.32 42.87
N LEU A 41 19.69 19.08 42.84
CA LEU A 41 18.29 18.78 43.14
C LEU A 41 17.89 19.18 44.58
N THR A 42 18.82 19.03 45.55
CA THR A 42 18.58 19.46 46.92
C THR A 42 18.56 20.98 47.03
N GLU A 43 19.50 21.69 46.38
CA GLU A 43 19.56 23.17 46.34
C GLU A 43 18.31 23.75 45.65
N GLN A 44 17.78 23.09 44.63
CA GLN A 44 16.55 23.49 43.93
C GLN A 44 15.27 23.10 44.69
N GLY A 45 15.37 22.37 45.78
CA GLY A 45 14.24 21.95 46.59
C GLY A 45 13.48 20.73 46.11
N TYR A 46 13.96 20.00 45.09
CA TYR A 46 13.36 18.76 44.62
C TYR A 46 13.69 17.57 45.55
N LEU A 47 14.83 17.63 46.23
CA LEU A 47 15.19 16.63 47.22
C LEU A 47 15.31 17.28 48.59
N SER A 48 14.92 16.56 49.63
CA SER A 48 15.17 16.91 51.02
C SER A 48 16.66 16.73 51.40
N LYS A 49 17.09 17.24 52.55
CA LYS A 49 18.45 16.98 53.08
C LYS A 49 18.75 15.49 53.29
N SER A 50 17.71 14.66 53.46
CA SER A 50 17.83 13.21 53.57
C SER A 50 17.82 12.48 52.20
N GLY A 51 17.80 13.22 51.07
CA GLY A 51 17.81 12.67 49.72
C GLY A 51 16.47 12.12 49.24
N GLN A 52 15.38 12.38 49.95
CA GLN A 52 14.03 11.95 49.55
C GLN A 52 13.36 13.01 48.66
N PRO A 53 12.56 12.60 47.64
CA PRO A 53 11.74 13.51 46.84
C PRO A 53 10.81 14.34 47.70
N THR A 54 10.68 15.65 47.41
CA THR A 54 9.81 16.62 48.09
C THR A 54 8.46 16.75 47.37
N GLU A 55 7.51 17.49 47.98
CA GLU A 55 6.23 17.82 47.32
C GLU A 55 6.46 18.55 45.98
N LEU A 56 7.50 19.39 45.88
CA LEU A 56 7.86 20.04 44.61
C LEU A 56 8.26 19.01 43.55
N ALA A 57 8.99 17.98 43.92
CA ALA A 57 9.35 16.89 43.00
C ALA A 57 8.13 16.10 42.55
N TYR A 58 7.20 15.78 43.44
CA TYR A 58 5.95 15.11 43.09
C TYR A 58 5.05 15.98 42.21
N ALA A 59 4.95 17.28 42.49
CA ALA A 59 4.20 18.22 41.63
C ALA A 59 4.80 18.30 40.23
N PHE A 60 6.13 18.36 40.12
CA PHE A 60 6.83 18.29 38.82
C PHE A 60 6.54 16.98 38.07
N ALA A 61 6.63 15.84 38.75
CA ALA A 61 6.36 14.55 38.16
C ALA A 61 4.89 14.43 37.66
N LEU A 62 3.94 14.97 38.42
CA LEU A 62 2.52 15.00 38.04
C LEU A 62 2.28 15.87 36.81
N GLN A 63 2.96 17.02 36.71
CA GLN A 63 2.85 17.91 35.56
C GLN A 63 3.34 17.26 34.25
N HIS A 64 4.31 16.33 34.33
CA HIS A 64 4.91 15.63 33.21
C HIS A 64 4.39 14.21 33.06
N ALA A 65 3.44 13.76 33.90
CA ALA A 65 2.90 12.42 33.85
C ALA A 65 2.15 12.17 32.53
N PRO A 66 2.29 10.98 31.92
CA PRO A 66 1.52 10.58 30.76
C PRO A 66 0.02 10.66 31.05
N GLN A 67 -0.74 11.30 30.19
CA GLN A 67 -2.18 11.46 30.34
C GLN A 67 -2.95 10.68 29.27
N ARG A 68 -2.34 10.47 28.11
CA ARG A 68 -2.99 9.87 26.95
C ARG A 68 -2.02 9.14 26.04
N ALA A 69 -2.58 8.37 25.10
CA ALA A 69 -1.82 7.74 24.05
C ALA A 69 -2.47 7.93 22.67
N ILE A 70 -1.65 7.99 21.64
CA ILE A 70 -2.04 8.05 20.23
C ILE A 70 -1.45 6.82 19.56
N ILE A 71 -2.31 5.92 19.04
CA ILE A 71 -1.89 4.73 18.29
C ILE A 71 -2.11 5.00 16.81
N LEU A 72 -1.04 4.90 16.00
CA LEU A 72 -1.09 5.13 14.57
C LEU A 72 -1.35 3.81 13.84
N ALA A 73 -2.59 3.60 13.36
CA ALA A 73 -3.08 2.34 12.78
C ALA A 73 -3.78 2.53 11.42
N ALA A 74 -3.48 3.63 10.70
CA ALA A 74 -4.22 3.95 9.47
C ALA A 74 -3.69 3.28 8.20
N GLY A 75 -2.45 2.77 8.20
CA GLY A 75 -1.74 2.33 7.00
C GLY A 75 -2.23 1.00 6.42
N PHE A 76 -2.05 0.82 5.10
CA PHE A 76 -2.36 -0.43 4.39
C PHE A 76 -1.39 -1.58 4.72
N ALA A 77 -0.17 -1.30 5.19
CA ALA A 77 0.86 -2.30 5.50
C ALA A 77 1.19 -3.25 4.33
N ALA A 78 1.56 -2.71 3.18
CA ALA A 78 1.76 -3.46 1.93
C ALA A 78 2.73 -4.66 2.04
N ARG A 79 3.66 -4.65 3.01
CA ARG A 79 4.61 -5.76 3.26
C ARG A 79 3.99 -6.97 3.97
N MET A 80 2.76 -6.85 4.49
CA MET A 80 2.04 -7.93 5.18
C MET A 80 1.15 -8.78 4.26
N VAL A 81 1.27 -8.62 2.94
CA VAL A 81 0.54 -9.42 1.97
C VAL A 81 0.86 -10.92 2.19
N PRO A 82 -0.15 -11.82 2.12
CA PRO A 82 -1.55 -11.57 1.75
C PRO A 82 -2.48 -11.27 2.94
N ILE A 83 -2.02 -11.34 4.17
CA ILE A 83 -2.85 -11.23 5.40
C ILE A 83 -3.57 -9.87 5.47
N ASN A 84 -2.86 -8.79 5.15
CA ASN A 84 -3.40 -7.44 5.23
C ASN A 84 -4.55 -7.16 4.25
N LEU A 85 -4.84 -8.07 3.34
CA LEU A 85 -5.99 -7.94 2.43
C LEU A 85 -7.33 -8.13 3.16
N GLU A 86 -7.32 -8.87 4.26
CA GLU A 86 -8.50 -9.23 5.06
C GLU A 86 -8.45 -8.63 6.47
N THR A 87 -7.26 -8.46 7.04
CA THR A 87 -7.07 -8.01 8.43
C THR A 87 -6.08 -6.84 8.48
N PRO A 88 -6.46 -5.69 9.08
CA PRO A 88 -5.51 -4.60 9.32
C PRO A 88 -4.33 -5.06 10.17
N LYS A 89 -3.12 -4.55 9.91
CA LYS A 89 -1.89 -4.92 10.62
C LYS A 89 -2.02 -4.82 12.16
N ALA A 90 -2.73 -3.81 12.64
CA ALA A 90 -2.97 -3.59 14.06
C ALA A 90 -3.79 -4.71 14.74
N LEU A 91 -4.63 -5.40 13.97
CA LEU A 91 -5.49 -6.49 14.45
C LEU A 91 -4.87 -7.87 14.24
N LEU A 92 -3.62 -7.95 13.81
CA LEU A 92 -2.89 -9.21 13.72
C LEU A 92 -2.73 -9.83 15.12
N GLU A 93 -3.07 -11.10 15.22
CA GLU A 93 -2.95 -11.85 16.46
C GLU A 93 -1.55 -12.44 16.62
N VAL A 94 -0.99 -12.23 17.79
CA VAL A 94 0.27 -12.84 18.23
C VAL A 94 0.02 -13.52 19.57
N ASN A 95 0.25 -14.82 19.64
CA ASN A 95 -0.08 -15.65 20.80
C ASN A 95 -1.55 -15.54 21.24
N GLY A 96 -2.47 -15.44 20.26
CA GLY A 96 -3.92 -15.36 20.50
C GLY A 96 -4.41 -14.00 20.98
N GLU A 97 -3.64 -12.91 20.82
CA GLU A 97 -4.04 -11.56 21.21
C GLU A 97 -3.71 -10.55 20.10
N PRO A 98 -4.68 -9.74 19.62
CA PRO A 98 -4.42 -8.68 18.65
C PRO A 98 -3.39 -7.66 19.16
N LEU A 99 -2.48 -7.24 18.28
CA LEU A 99 -1.38 -6.32 18.64
C LEU A 99 -1.90 -5.04 19.31
N ILE A 100 -2.94 -4.44 18.75
CA ILE A 100 -3.50 -3.19 19.28
C ILE A 100 -4.18 -3.40 20.63
N GLU A 101 -4.86 -4.52 20.86
CA GLU A 101 -5.48 -4.80 22.15
C GLU A 101 -4.43 -4.96 23.24
N ARG A 102 -3.35 -5.67 22.92
CA ARG A 102 -2.21 -5.81 23.83
C ARG A 102 -1.66 -4.45 24.23
N GLN A 103 -1.43 -3.55 23.26
CA GLN A 103 -0.96 -2.19 23.52
C GLN A 103 -1.95 -1.39 24.39
N ILE A 104 -3.25 -1.47 24.11
CA ILE A 104 -4.30 -0.81 24.90
C ILE A 104 -4.32 -1.35 26.35
N LYS A 105 -4.29 -2.66 26.53
CA LYS A 105 -4.24 -3.30 27.87
C LYS A 105 -2.99 -2.88 28.65
N GLN A 106 -1.84 -2.80 27.98
CA GLN A 106 -0.59 -2.31 28.58
C GLN A 106 -0.67 -0.86 29.01
N LEU A 107 -1.31 0.02 28.22
CA LEU A 107 -1.57 1.42 28.57
C LEU A 107 -2.54 1.53 29.76
N HIS A 108 -3.63 0.77 29.73
CA HIS A 108 -4.59 0.73 30.86
C HIS A 108 -3.94 0.26 32.16
N ALA A 109 -3.03 -0.71 32.10
CA ALA A 109 -2.33 -1.25 33.28
C ALA A 109 -1.48 -0.19 34.01
N VAL A 110 -1.10 0.90 33.32
CA VAL A 110 -0.37 2.04 33.91
C VAL A 110 -1.24 3.27 34.14
N GLY A 111 -2.57 3.14 33.99
CA GLY A 111 -3.55 4.17 34.27
C GLY A 111 -3.83 5.13 33.12
N ILE A 112 -3.38 4.83 31.89
CA ILE A 112 -3.63 5.66 30.70
C ILE A 112 -4.88 5.12 29.99
N THR A 113 -6.00 5.82 30.14
CA THR A 113 -7.32 5.45 29.60
C THR A 113 -7.79 6.37 28.47
N GLU A 114 -7.20 7.55 28.30
CA GLU A 114 -7.49 8.46 27.19
C GLU A 114 -6.63 8.04 25.98
N ILE A 115 -7.19 7.16 25.11
CA ILE A 115 -6.47 6.56 23.97
C ILE A 115 -7.16 6.96 22.67
N TYR A 116 -6.38 7.51 21.73
CA TYR A 116 -6.80 7.86 20.37
C TYR A 116 -6.17 6.89 19.37
N VAL A 117 -7.00 6.16 18.64
CA VAL A 117 -6.55 5.25 17.57
C VAL A 117 -6.81 5.93 16.23
N VAL A 118 -5.75 6.23 15.49
CA VAL A 118 -5.86 6.79 14.14
C VAL A 118 -6.00 5.66 13.14
N VAL A 119 -7.18 5.55 12.52
CA VAL A 119 -7.56 4.45 11.61
C VAL A 119 -7.73 4.95 10.17
N GLY A 120 -7.63 4.06 9.21
CA GLY A 120 -7.79 4.37 7.78
C GLY A 120 -8.22 3.15 6.98
N TYR A 121 -7.30 2.28 6.63
CA TYR A 121 -7.57 1.04 5.91
C TYR A 121 -8.39 0.08 6.77
N LEU A 122 -9.50 -0.47 6.22
CA LEU A 122 -10.46 -1.37 6.90
C LEU A 122 -10.89 -0.83 8.28
N LYS A 123 -11.08 0.49 8.39
CA LYS A 123 -11.37 1.18 9.65
C LYS A 123 -12.60 0.64 10.40
N GLU A 124 -13.54 0.04 9.68
CA GLU A 124 -14.74 -0.57 10.24
C GLU A 124 -14.43 -1.72 11.21
N GLN A 125 -13.31 -2.43 11.01
CA GLN A 125 -12.89 -3.53 11.86
C GLN A 125 -12.39 -3.08 13.24
N PHE A 126 -12.15 -1.79 13.44
CA PHE A 126 -11.72 -1.23 14.72
C PHE A 126 -12.86 -0.75 15.62
N ASP A 127 -14.11 -0.75 15.14
CA ASP A 127 -15.25 -0.15 15.84
C ASP A 127 -15.46 -0.76 17.24
N TYR A 128 -15.31 -2.06 17.38
CA TYR A 128 -15.47 -2.78 18.64
C TYR A 128 -14.54 -2.28 19.76
N LEU A 129 -13.38 -1.70 19.41
CA LEU A 129 -12.45 -1.17 20.41
C LEU A 129 -13.04 0.00 21.21
N ILE A 130 -14.04 0.70 20.65
CA ILE A 130 -14.76 1.77 21.37
C ILE A 130 -15.52 1.17 22.55
N ASP A 131 -16.29 0.13 22.31
CA ASP A 131 -17.16 -0.49 23.31
C ASP A 131 -16.36 -1.32 24.33
N GLU A 132 -15.35 -2.05 23.88
CA GLU A 132 -14.58 -2.95 24.74
C GLU A 132 -13.50 -2.24 25.58
N TYR A 133 -12.88 -1.21 25.00
CA TYR A 133 -11.72 -0.56 25.63
C TYR A 133 -11.89 0.95 25.88
N GLY A 134 -12.99 1.56 25.45
CA GLY A 134 -13.26 2.98 25.65
C GLY A 134 -12.34 3.91 24.85
N VAL A 135 -11.71 3.44 23.76
CA VAL A 135 -10.84 4.24 22.92
C VAL A 135 -11.63 5.19 22.02
N GLN A 136 -10.97 6.18 21.43
CA GLN A 136 -11.54 7.08 20.45
C GLN A 136 -10.92 6.85 19.08
N LEU A 137 -11.75 6.53 18.09
CA LEU A 137 -11.28 6.37 16.71
C LEU A 137 -11.23 7.72 15.98
N VAL A 138 -10.14 7.99 15.28
CA VAL A 138 -9.94 9.18 14.45
C VAL A 138 -9.58 8.74 13.03
N VAL A 139 -10.42 9.11 12.06
CA VAL A 139 -10.24 8.66 10.67
C VAL A 139 -9.22 9.53 9.95
N SER A 140 -8.20 8.89 9.37
CA SER A 140 -7.25 9.47 8.41
C SER A 140 -7.67 9.11 6.99
N SER A 141 -8.38 10.00 6.30
CA SER A 141 -8.89 9.77 4.93
C SER A 141 -7.80 9.75 3.85
N SER A 142 -6.62 10.27 4.16
CA SER A 142 -5.48 10.35 3.21
C SER A 142 -4.50 9.18 3.31
N TYR A 143 -4.83 8.12 4.05
CA TYR A 143 -3.94 6.99 4.31
C TYR A 143 -3.43 6.27 3.05
N ALA A 144 -4.18 6.32 1.95
CA ALA A 144 -3.82 5.67 0.70
C ALA A 144 -2.73 6.40 -0.10
N THR A 145 -2.59 7.72 0.12
CA THR A 145 -1.69 8.59 -0.65
C THR A 145 -0.62 9.29 0.19
N LYS A 146 -0.80 9.30 1.52
CA LYS A 146 0.07 10.02 2.46
C LYS A 146 0.48 9.12 3.62
N ASN A 147 1.69 9.35 4.15
CA ASN A 147 2.24 8.56 5.23
C ASN A 147 1.75 9.02 6.62
N ASN A 148 2.27 8.42 7.69
CA ASN A 148 1.80 8.57 9.07
C ASN A 148 2.01 9.97 9.67
N LEU A 149 2.86 10.82 9.09
CA LEU A 149 2.95 12.26 9.41
C LEU A 149 1.58 12.94 9.29
N HIS A 150 0.86 12.66 8.21
CA HIS A 150 -0.49 13.18 7.97
C HIS A 150 -1.55 12.52 8.86
N SER A 151 -1.32 11.28 9.29
CA SER A 151 -2.17 10.60 10.28
C SER A 151 -2.03 11.25 11.65
N LEU A 152 -0.81 11.54 12.09
CA LEU A 152 -0.56 12.25 13.35
C LEU A 152 -1.18 13.66 13.34
N ARG A 153 -1.16 14.37 12.21
CA ARG A 153 -1.80 15.69 12.05
C ARG A 153 -3.27 15.70 12.49
N ARG A 154 -4.00 14.59 12.29
CA ARG A 154 -5.44 14.50 12.66
C ARG A 154 -5.68 14.58 14.16
N VAL A 155 -4.67 14.30 14.98
CA VAL A 155 -4.76 14.16 16.43
C VAL A 155 -3.84 15.11 17.19
N LEU A 156 -3.24 16.11 16.52
CA LEU A 156 -2.27 17.04 17.10
C LEU A 156 -2.75 17.76 18.38
N LYS A 157 -4.05 18.06 18.47
CA LYS A 157 -4.63 18.71 19.67
C LYS A 157 -4.49 17.86 20.94
N TYR A 158 -4.27 16.54 20.79
CA TYR A 158 -4.11 15.59 21.87
C TYR A 158 -2.63 15.27 22.16
N LEU A 159 -1.71 15.79 21.35
CA LEU A 159 -0.28 15.55 21.48
C LEU A 159 0.33 16.44 22.57
N GLN A 160 0.08 16.10 23.82
CA GLN A 160 0.71 16.73 25.00
C GLN A 160 0.67 15.74 26.16
N ASN A 161 1.81 15.53 26.83
CA ASN A 161 2.00 14.48 27.82
C ASN A 161 1.43 13.15 27.32
N ALA A 162 1.81 12.80 26.10
CA ALA A 162 1.21 11.70 25.36
C ALA A 162 2.26 10.71 24.84
N TYR A 163 1.91 9.46 24.84
CA TYR A 163 2.62 8.46 24.03
C TYR A 163 2.15 8.55 22.58
N VAL A 164 3.09 8.39 21.65
CA VAL A 164 2.83 8.06 20.24
C VAL A 164 3.33 6.65 20.00
N VAL A 165 2.47 5.77 19.48
CA VAL A 165 2.73 4.33 19.40
C VAL A 165 2.38 3.84 17.99
N PRO A 166 3.28 3.16 17.27
CA PRO A 166 2.92 2.45 16.05
C PRO A 166 2.17 1.15 16.40
N CYS A 167 1.21 0.78 15.57
CA CYS A 167 0.30 -0.34 15.83
C CYS A 167 0.90 -1.74 15.60
N ASP A 168 2.11 -1.83 15.07
CA ASP A 168 2.75 -3.04 14.56
C ASP A 168 3.82 -3.61 15.49
N LEU A 169 3.84 -3.17 16.72
CA LEU A 169 4.79 -3.60 17.72
C LEU A 169 4.20 -4.63 18.68
N TRP A 170 4.91 -5.74 18.84
CA TRP A 170 4.70 -6.66 19.93
C TRP A 170 5.74 -6.41 21.02
N CYS A 171 5.28 -6.04 22.22
CA CYS A 171 6.13 -5.79 23.37
C CYS A 171 6.05 -6.99 24.34
N ARG A 172 7.21 -7.57 24.66
CA ARG A 172 7.29 -8.70 25.60
C ARG A 172 6.78 -8.29 26.98
N GLU A 173 7.30 -7.17 27.49
CA GLU A 173 6.87 -6.54 28.73
C GLU A 173 6.19 -5.22 28.43
N ASN A 174 5.51 -4.65 29.43
CA ASN A 174 4.85 -3.35 29.28
C ASN A 174 5.90 -2.24 29.11
N PRO A 175 5.97 -1.56 27.94
CA PRO A 175 6.95 -0.50 27.72
C PRO A 175 6.52 0.86 28.31
N PHE A 176 5.26 0.98 28.73
CA PHE A 176 4.66 2.21 29.24
C PHE A 176 4.79 2.33 30.76
N HIS A 177 4.80 3.57 31.24
CA HIS A 177 4.92 3.87 32.66
C HIS A 177 3.90 4.94 33.06
N SER A 178 3.44 4.89 34.30
CA SER A 178 2.56 5.92 34.87
C SER A 178 3.27 7.27 35.12
N ARG A 179 4.60 7.30 34.98
CA ARG A 179 5.43 8.48 35.22
C ARG A 179 6.53 8.57 34.17
N GLU A 180 6.59 9.71 33.51
CA GLU A 180 7.68 10.11 32.61
C GLU A 180 8.06 11.53 32.94
N LEU A 181 9.34 11.86 32.95
CA LEU A 181 9.82 13.18 33.37
C LEU A 181 10.37 14.03 32.22
N TYR A 182 10.56 13.42 31.04
CA TYR A 182 11.09 14.05 29.83
C TYR A 182 10.67 13.29 28.59
N SER A 183 10.77 13.94 27.44
CA SER A 183 10.45 13.33 26.14
C SER A 183 11.55 12.39 25.68
N TRP A 184 11.15 11.25 25.11
CA TRP A 184 12.05 10.24 24.57
C TRP A 184 11.46 9.52 23.35
N TYR A 185 12.34 8.92 22.57
CA TYR A 185 12.01 8.04 21.45
C TYR A 185 12.73 6.69 21.62
N MET A 186 12.00 5.58 21.37
CA MET A 186 12.51 4.24 21.59
C MET A 186 13.28 3.73 20.38
N VAL A 187 14.46 3.19 20.65
CA VAL A 187 15.30 2.50 19.67
C VAL A 187 15.81 1.19 20.25
N SER A 188 16.07 0.21 19.38
CA SER A 188 16.75 -1.03 19.76
C SER A 188 18.27 -0.81 19.86
N GLU A 189 18.95 -1.64 20.66
CA GLU A 189 20.41 -1.76 20.63
C GLU A 189 20.91 -2.35 19.31
N GLN A 190 20.06 -3.06 18.57
CA GLN A 190 20.39 -3.65 17.28
C GLN A 190 20.72 -2.57 16.24
N GLN A 191 21.72 -2.85 15.40
CA GLN A 191 22.11 -1.97 14.32
C GLN A 191 21.35 -2.35 13.03
N ASP A 192 20.88 -1.33 12.33
CA ASP A 192 20.17 -1.44 11.07
C ASP A 192 20.85 -0.55 10.02
N ALA A 193 21.11 -1.10 8.84
CA ALA A 193 21.77 -0.40 7.75
C ALA A 193 20.92 0.78 7.21
N ASP A 194 19.60 0.68 7.32
CA ASP A 194 18.64 1.67 6.81
C ASP A 194 18.20 2.70 7.88
N SER A 195 18.68 2.54 9.12
CA SER A 195 18.29 3.48 10.19
C SER A 195 18.90 4.86 10.00
N ALA A 196 18.04 5.88 10.11
CA ALA A 196 18.45 7.27 10.02
C ALA A 196 19.17 7.80 11.29
N VAL A 197 19.12 7.09 12.42
CA VAL A 197 19.62 7.57 13.69
C VAL A 197 20.56 6.61 14.40
N ARG A 198 21.49 7.16 15.16
CA ARG A 198 22.30 6.42 16.12
C ARG A 198 22.31 7.12 17.48
N VAL A 199 22.45 6.33 18.54
CA VAL A 199 22.57 6.84 19.90
C VAL A 199 24.02 7.22 20.18
N ASN A 200 24.25 8.46 20.61
CA ASN A 200 25.58 8.91 21.01
C ASN A 200 25.83 8.66 22.51
N ARG A 201 27.06 8.97 23.00
CA ARG A 201 27.43 8.78 24.41
C ARG A 201 26.59 9.61 25.41
N LYS A 202 25.89 10.65 24.93
CA LYS A 202 25.01 11.49 25.75
C LYS A 202 23.55 11.01 25.74
N GLN A 203 23.29 9.85 25.13
CA GLN A 203 21.93 9.35 24.92
C GLN A 203 21.07 10.26 24.02
N GLU A 204 21.71 11.00 23.11
CA GLU A 204 21.04 11.78 22.08
C GLU A 204 20.91 10.94 20.80
N LEU A 205 19.81 11.10 20.09
CA LEU A 205 19.57 10.50 18.77
C LEU A 205 20.12 11.46 17.71
N VAL A 206 21.22 11.09 17.09
CA VAL A 206 21.87 11.88 16.04
C VAL A 206 21.77 11.16 14.70
N LEU A 207 21.73 11.92 13.60
CA LEU A 207 21.72 11.34 12.25
C LEU A 207 22.93 10.43 12.05
N THR A 208 22.72 9.32 11.35
CA THR A 208 23.80 8.43 10.91
C THR A 208 24.58 9.09 9.78
N GLU A 209 25.87 8.79 9.72
CA GLU A 209 26.70 9.15 8.57
C GLU A 209 26.28 8.29 7.36
N PRO A 210 26.31 8.82 6.14
CA PRO A 210 25.97 8.05 4.94
C PRO A 210 26.76 6.72 4.87
N GLY A 211 26.02 5.61 4.70
CA GLY A 211 26.58 4.26 4.59
C GLY A 211 26.98 3.61 5.91
N LYS A 212 26.70 4.22 7.06
CA LYS A 212 26.90 3.60 8.36
C LYS A 212 25.55 3.15 8.96
N PRO A 213 25.51 1.99 9.64
CA PRO A 213 24.31 1.53 10.32
C PRO A 213 23.97 2.43 11.52
N GLY A 214 22.70 2.54 11.82
CA GLY A 214 22.16 3.21 13.00
C GLY A 214 21.42 2.24 13.91
N ASN A 215 20.85 2.76 14.99
CA ASN A 215 20.00 1.97 15.88
C ASN A 215 18.62 1.75 15.23
N THR A 216 18.07 0.55 15.30
CA THR A 216 16.72 0.27 14.78
C THR A 216 15.69 1.15 15.50
N MET A 217 14.94 1.93 14.72
CA MET A 217 13.88 2.82 15.21
C MET A 217 12.61 2.00 15.47
N LEU A 218 12.06 2.08 16.71
CA LEU A 218 10.89 1.29 17.11
C LEU A 218 9.59 2.10 17.16
N GLY A 219 9.66 3.43 17.03
CA GLY A 219 8.48 4.27 16.86
C GLY A 219 7.72 4.65 18.13
N ILE A 220 7.89 3.96 19.27
CA ILE A 220 7.28 4.39 20.53
C ILE A 220 7.99 5.65 21.03
N SER A 221 7.21 6.67 21.33
CA SER A 221 7.73 7.93 21.86
C SER A 221 6.82 8.46 22.96
N TYR A 222 7.42 9.14 23.94
CA TYR A 222 6.70 9.96 24.89
C TYR A 222 7.06 11.43 24.66
N LEU A 223 6.06 12.31 24.64
CA LEU A 223 6.23 13.75 24.45
C LEU A 223 5.62 14.52 25.62
N THR A 224 6.42 15.33 26.30
CA THR A 224 5.94 16.30 27.30
C THR A 224 5.11 17.39 26.61
N ALA A 225 4.34 18.16 27.40
CA ALA A 225 3.55 19.27 26.86
C ALA A 225 4.43 20.35 26.19
N GLU A 226 5.65 20.55 26.66
CA GLU A 226 6.60 21.54 26.14
C GLU A 226 7.12 21.11 24.76
N ASP A 227 7.70 19.90 24.65
CA ASP A 227 8.25 19.40 23.39
C ASP A 227 7.14 19.13 22.36
N ALA A 228 5.98 18.65 22.80
CA ALA A 228 4.81 18.44 21.93
C ALA A 228 4.35 19.73 21.22
N LYS A 229 4.56 20.90 21.83
CA LYS A 229 4.25 22.17 21.15
C LYS A 229 5.13 22.37 19.93
N ALA A 230 6.44 22.19 20.06
CA ALA A 230 7.39 22.32 18.95
C ALA A 230 7.10 21.27 17.86
N VAL A 231 6.78 20.03 18.25
CA VAL A 231 6.41 18.95 17.30
C VAL A 231 5.12 19.31 16.54
N ARG A 232 4.08 19.83 17.20
CA ARG A 232 2.84 20.26 16.53
C ARG A 232 3.09 21.32 15.47
N ASP A 233 3.85 22.37 15.83
CA ASP A 233 4.18 23.47 14.92
C ASP A 233 4.93 22.93 13.68
N LYS A 234 5.84 21.97 13.88
CA LYS A 234 6.58 21.33 12.78
C LYS A 234 5.69 20.44 11.91
N VAL A 235 4.83 19.60 12.50
CA VAL A 235 3.91 18.74 11.72
C VAL A 235 3.00 19.59 10.85
N GLU A 236 2.44 20.69 11.37
CA GLU A 236 1.61 21.61 10.57
C GLU A 236 2.40 22.23 9.41
N HIS A 237 3.65 22.62 9.65
CA HIS A 237 4.52 23.19 8.61
C HIS A 237 4.85 22.15 7.52
N LEU A 238 5.28 20.95 7.89
CA LEU A 238 5.64 19.88 6.97
C LEU A 238 4.42 19.42 6.15
N CYS A 239 3.27 19.23 6.79
CA CYS A 239 2.05 18.81 6.10
C CYS A 239 1.46 19.86 5.13
N ALA A 240 1.94 21.11 5.17
CA ALA A 240 1.55 22.14 4.20
C ALA A 240 2.30 22.02 2.86
N ASP A 241 3.35 21.21 2.79
CA ASP A 241 4.19 21.01 1.61
C ASP A 241 4.07 19.56 1.11
N HIS A 242 3.59 19.36 -0.12
CA HIS A 242 3.40 18.05 -0.74
C HIS A 242 4.69 17.20 -0.85
N ARG A 243 5.88 17.82 -0.76
CA ARG A 243 7.14 17.07 -0.75
C ARG A 243 7.27 16.15 0.46
N HIS A 244 6.50 16.41 1.53
CA HIS A 244 6.46 15.64 2.77
C HIS A 244 5.27 14.67 2.86
N ASP A 245 4.53 14.46 1.78
CA ASP A 245 3.38 13.55 1.76
C ASP A 245 3.78 12.09 2.06
N GLY A 246 5.00 11.69 1.69
CA GLY A 246 5.56 10.37 1.97
C GLY A 246 6.33 10.24 3.29
N ASP A 247 6.45 11.31 4.08
CA ASP A 247 7.28 11.31 5.28
C ASP A 247 6.61 10.60 6.46
N PHE A 248 7.46 10.02 7.29
CA PHE A 248 7.08 9.54 8.62
C PHE A 248 7.01 10.70 9.62
N TRP A 249 6.19 10.54 10.66
CA TRP A 249 6.00 11.57 11.68
C TRP A 249 7.29 11.92 12.44
N GLU A 250 8.23 11.01 12.52
CA GLU A 250 9.55 11.16 13.12
C GLU A 250 10.36 12.30 12.49
N THR A 251 10.07 12.64 11.22
CA THR A 251 10.65 13.82 10.55
C THR A 251 10.41 15.11 11.37
N ALA A 252 9.28 15.19 12.07
CA ALA A 252 8.99 16.32 12.95
C ALA A 252 9.81 16.36 14.25
N LEU A 253 10.48 15.27 14.62
CA LEU A 253 11.35 15.23 15.80
C LEU A 253 12.75 15.79 15.55
N PHE A 254 13.18 15.92 14.29
CA PHE A 254 14.55 16.37 13.99
C PHE A 254 14.72 17.88 14.10
N GLU A 255 15.79 18.28 14.77
CA GLU A 255 16.37 19.61 14.72
C GLU A 255 17.78 19.50 14.14
N LYS A 256 17.93 19.92 12.87
CA LYS A 256 19.18 19.79 12.11
C LYS A 256 19.64 18.32 12.02
N ASP A 257 20.73 17.98 12.74
CA ASP A 257 21.42 16.70 12.72
C ASP A 257 21.06 15.76 13.89
N ARG A 258 20.08 16.13 14.72
CA ARG A 258 19.63 15.34 15.87
C ARG A 258 18.13 15.45 16.12
N MET A 259 17.58 14.48 16.84
CA MET A 259 16.22 14.59 17.38
C MET A 259 16.20 15.49 18.63
N MET A 260 15.10 16.21 18.83
CA MET A 260 14.85 17.04 20.02
C MET A 260 14.57 16.22 21.29
N VAL A 261 14.35 14.91 21.15
CA VAL A 261 14.03 13.96 22.21
C VAL A 261 15.24 13.07 22.55
N THR A 262 15.25 12.48 23.74
CA THR A 262 16.33 11.59 24.16
C THR A 262 16.09 10.16 23.70
N ALA A 263 17.16 9.33 23.63
CA ALA A 263 17.03 7.92 23.32
C ALA A 263 16.53 7.11 24.53
N LYS A 264 15.56 6.21 24.31
CA LYS A 264 15.25 5.09 25.21
C LYS A 264 15.69 3.80 24.50
N VAL A 265 16.84 3.26 24.89
CA VAL A 265 17.40 2.06 24.27
C VAL A 265 16.84 0.82 24.94
N VAL A 266 16.34 -0.13 24.15
CA VAL A 266 15.84 -1.42 24.62
C VAL A 266 16.57 -2.59 23.97
N LEU A 267 16.51 -3.78 24.58
CA LEU A 267 17.06 -5.00 24.00
C LEU A 267 16.28 -5.39 22.74
N SER A 268 16.94 -6.03 21.80
CA SER A 268 16.37 -6.40 20.52
C SER A 268 15.17 -7.35 20.58
N ASP A 269 15.06 -8.12 21.66
CA ASP A 269 13.96 -9.08 21.90
C ASP A 269 12.83 -8.53 22.79
N ALA A 270 12.99 -7.34 23.34
CA ALA A 270 12.00 -6.71 24.22
C ALA A 270 10.80 -6.13 23.45
N VAL A 271 11.05 -5.60 22.25
CA VAL A 271 10.06 -5.00 21.37
C VAL A 271 10.35 -5.48 19.94
N ILE A 272 9.38 -6.15 19.33
CA ILE A 272 9.49 -6.74 18.01
C ILE A 272 8.51 -6.03 17.08
N GLU A 273 9.02 -5.50 15.97
CA GLU A 273 8.22 -4.92 14.89
C GLU A 273 7.86 -6.02 13.89
N ILE A 274 6.56 -6.13 13.56
CA ILE A 274 6.04 -7.14 12.64
C ILE A 274 5.68 -6.45 11.33
N ASN A 275 6.54 -6.53 10.34
CA ASN A 275 6.39 -5.87 9.05
C ASN A 275 6.05 -6.81 7.90
N THR A 276 6.33 -8.13 8.05
CA THR A 276 6.16 -9.12 6.98
C THR A 276 5.47 -10.39 7.49
N TYR A 277 4.92 -11.16 6.55
CA TYR A 277 4.36 -12.48 6.82
C TYR A 277 5.35 -13.39 7.56
N GLU A 278 6.61 -13.38 7.12
CA GLU A 278 7.68 -14.21 7.70
C GLU A 278 7.96 -13.81 9.16
N GLN A 279 7.98 -12.50 9.46
CA GLN A 279 8.20 -12.04 10.83
C GLN A 279 7.06 -12.45 11.77
N LEU A 280 5.79 -12.41 11.30
CA LEU A 280 4.68 -12.94 12.08
C LEU A 280 4.84 -14.45 12.33
N ARG A 281 5.16 -15.22 11.29
CA ARG A 281 5.38 -16.67 11.38
C ARG A 281 6.51 -17.02 12.33
N ASP A 282 7.62 -16.29 12.27
CA ASP A 282 8.79 -16.53 13.13
C ASP A 282 8.53 -16.18 14.60
N LEU A 283 7.62 -15.21 14.85
CA LEU A 283 7.20 -14.84 16.20
C LEU A 283 6.11 -15.77 16.76
N ASP A 284 5.12 -16.11 15.95
CA ASP A 284 4.00 -17.00 16.29
C ASP A 284 3.61 -17.88 15.10
N GLY A 285 4.29 -19.03 14.98
CA GLY A 285 4.01 -20.01 13.92
C GLY A 285 2.64 -20.69 14.03
N SER A 286 1.91 -20.47 15.11
CA SER A 286 0.57 -21.00 15.36
C SER A 286 -0.57 -20.01 15.07
N SER A 287 -0.26 -18.79 14.67
CA SER A 287 -1.26 -17.77 14.36
C SER A 287 -2.21 -18.24 13.24
N ASP A 288 -3.52 -18.19 13.51
CA ASP A 288 -4.55 -18.58 12.53
C ASP A 288 -4.50 -17.72 11.26
N GLN A 289 -3.98 -16.51 11.34
CA GLN A 289 -3.84 -15.58 10.21
C GLN A 289 -2.75 -15.97 9.21
N LEU A 290 -1.86 -16.90 9.58
CA LEU A 290 -0.95 -17.54 8.64
C LEU A 290 -1.67 -18.50 7.68
N GLN A 291 -2.91 -18.92 8.00
CA GLN A 291 -3.78 -19.78 7.20
C GLN A 291 -4.71 -18.94 6.30
N ASN A 292 -4.12 -18.16 5.42
CA ASN A 292 -4.85 -17.38 4.42
C ASN A 292 -5.10 -18.22 3.16
N ASP A 293 -6.24 -18.01 2.49
CA ASP A 293 -6.63 -18.75 1.28
C ASP A 293 -5.60 -18.68 0.16
N ALA A 294 -4.92 -17.54 -0.01
CA ALA A 294 -3.86 -17.41 -1.00
C ALA A 294 -2.64 -18.28 -0.66
N ILE A 295 -2.23 -18.32 0.62
CA ILE A 295 -1.16 -19.21 1.08
C ILE A 295 -1.58 -20.68 0.96
N ALA A 296 -2.83 -21.01 1.29
CA ALA A 296 -3.36 -22.36 1.12
C ALA A 296 -3.34 -22.82 -0.34
N ALA A 297 -3.68 -21.94 -1.28
CA ALA A 297 -3.58 -22.20 -2.71
C ALA A 297 -2.13 -22.47 -3.15
N ILE A 298 -1.14 -21.71 -2.65
CA ILE A 298 0.29 -21.95 -2.93
C ILE A 298 0.73 -23.29 -2.36
N VAL A 299 0.45 -23.56 -1.08
CA VAL A 299 0.78 -24.83 -0.39
C VAL A 299 0.24 -26.03 -1.18
N LYS A 300 -1.03 -25.97 -1.58
CA LYS A 300 -1.69 -27.02 -2.36
C LYS A 300 -1.06 -27.18 -3.75
N THR A 301 -0.80 -26.09 -4.46
CA THR A 301 -0.27 -26.12 -5.83
C THR A 301 1.11 -26.73 -5.90
N PHE A 302 1.98 -26.34 -4.98
CA PHE A 302 3.38 -26.78 -4.99
C PHE A 302 3.66 -27.97 -4.05
N CYS A 303 2.67 -28.46 -3.29
CA CYS A 303 2.84 -29.51 -2.28
C CYS A 303 3.99 -29.21 -1.33
N VAL A 304 3.97 -28.02 -0.72
CA VAL A 304 4.97 -27.52 0.24
C VAL A 304 4.29 -27.15 1.56
N ARG A 305 5.09 -26.90 2.60
CA ARG A 305 4.63 -26.28 3.83
C ARG A 305 4.67 -24.76 3.70
N SER A 306 3.92 -24.04 4.52
CA SER A 306 3.89 -22.57 4.51
C SER A 306 5.25 -21.92 4.83
N ASP A 307 6.12 -22.59 5.61
CA ASP A 307 7.47 -22.12 5.95
C ASP A 307 8.47 -22.24 4.77
N GLU A 308 8.13 -22.99 3.73
CA GLU A 308 8.91 -23.08 2.49
C GLU A 308 8.56 -21.97 1.47
N ILE A 309 7.57 -21.13 1.80
CA ILE A 309 7.22 -19.93 1.03
C ILE A 309 7.98 -18.74 1.61
N THR A 310 8.79 -18.08 0.80
CA THR A 310 9.69 -17.01 1.25
C THR A 310 9.68 -15.81 0.30
N ASN A 311 10.30 -14.69 0.69
CA ASN A 311 10.42 -13.48 -0.12
C ASN A 311 9.05 -12.91 -0.57
N ILE A 312 8.02 -13.03 0.29
CA ILE A 312 6.70 -12.50 -0.01
C ILE A 312 6.77 -10.97 -0.01
N ARG A 313 6.44 -10.38 -1.16
CA ARG A 313 6.42 -8.91 -1.33
C ARG A 313 5.35 -8.47 -2.28
N MET A 314 4.65 -7.38 -1.97
CA MET A 314 3.66 -6.81 -2.84
C MET A 314 4.30 -6.28 -4.12
N LEU A 315 3.66 -6.55 -5.25
CA LEU A 315 3.95 -5.90 -6.52
C LEU A 315 3.17 -4.57 -6.62
N LYS A 316 3.49 -3.75 -7.62
CA LYS A 316 2.75 -2.52 -7.88
C LYS A 316 1.25 -2.85 -7.98
N LYS A 317 0.41 -2.08 -7.28
CA LYS A 317 -1.05 -2.25 -7.31
C LYS A 317 -1.56 -2.02 -8.74
N GLY A 318 -2.13 -3.05 -9.36
CA GLY A 318 -2.89 -2.93 -10.61
C GLY A 318 -4.22 -2.21 -10.41
N MET A 319 -4.89 -1.82 -11.51
CA MET A 319 -6.20 -1.17 -11.46
C MET A 319 -7.33 -2.12 -11.04
N THR A 320 -7.18 -3.41 -11.35
CA THR A 320 -8.20 -4.46 -11.13
C THR A 320 -7.80 -5.49 -10.09
N ASN A 321 -6.54 -5.88 -10.04
CA ASN A 321 -6.05 -7.00 -9.24
C ASN A 321 -4.98 -6.58 -8.22
N ARG A 322 -4.85 -7.37 -7.16
CA ARG A 322 -3.74 -7.31 -6.20
C ARG A 322 -2.80 -8.46 -6.47
N SER A 323 -1.51 -8.19 -6.55
CA SER A 323 -0.53 -9.22 -6.84
C SER A 323 0.66 -9.14 -5.90
N PHE A 324 1.19 -10.30 -5.53
CA PHE A 324 2.41 -10.38 -4.76
C PHE A 324 3.37 -11.42 -5.34
N HIS A 325 4.65 -11.13 -5.20
CA HIS A 325 5.74 -12.04 -5.50
C HIS A 325 5.97 -12.98 -4.32
N PHE A 326 6.36 -14.22 -4.59
CA PHE A 326 6.88 -15.14 -3.60
C PHE A 326 7.89 -16.11 -4.24
N THR A 327 8.79 -16.64 -3.41
CA THR A 327 9.73 -17.70 -3.80
C THR A 327 9.30 -19.03 -3.21
N CYS A 328 9.27 -20.07 -4.03
CA CYS A 328 8.94 -21.44 -3.62
C CYS A 328 9.82 -22.43 -4.39
N LYS A 329 10.41 -23.41 -3.68
CA LYS A 329 11.32 -24.41 -4.28
C LYS A 329 12.43 -23.80 -5.14
N GLY A 330 12.93 -22.63 -4.76
CA GLY A 330 14.01 -21.93 -5.46
C GLY A 330 13.61 -21.20 -6.74
N ASN A 331 12.31 -21.12 -7.05
CA ASN A 331 11.78 -20.37 -8.19
C ASN A 331 10.87 -19.25 -7.71
N ASP A 332 10.79 -18.19 -8.50
CA ASP A 332 9.98 -17.00 -8.23
C ASP A 332 8.64 -17.06 -8.97
N TYR A 333 7.58 -16.68 -8.27
CA TYR A 333 6.21 -16.71 -8.74
C TYR A 333 5.47 -15.42 -8.41
N ILE A 334 4.38 -15.20 -9.13
CA ILE A 334 3.41 -14.12 -8.87
C ILE A 334 2.08 -14.77 -8.52
N MET A 335 1.52 -14.41 -7.36
CA MET A 335 0.14 -14.70 -6.98
C MET A 335 -0.72 -13.49 -7.28
N ARG A 336 -1.80 -13.68 -8.07
CA ARG A 336 -2.83 -12.67 -8.33
C ARG A 336 -4.08 -13.00 -7.53
N ILE A 337 -4.58 -12.00 -6.82
CA ILE A 337 -5.84 -12.03 -6.08
C ILE A 337 -6.77 -10.98 -6.69
N PRO A 338 -8.02 -11.31 -7.08
CA PRO A 338 -8.98 -10.35 -7.57
C PRO A 338 -9.20 -9.18 -6.61
N GLY A 339 -9.27 -7.96 -7.15
CA GLY A 339 -9.59 -6.75 -6.38
C GLY A 339 -11.10 -6.57 -6.19
N GLU A 340 -11.49 -5.64 -5.31
CA GLU A 340 -12.90 -5.33 -5.06
C GLU A 340 -13.64 -4.89 -6.32
N GLY A 341 -14.86 -5.39 -6.49
CA GLY A 341 -15.74 -5.05 -7.61
C GLY A 341 -15.30 -5.63 -8.95
N THR A 342 -14.30 -6.52 -8.99
CA THR A 342 -13.90 -7.20 -10.23
C THR A 342 -14.81 -8.37 -10.60
N ASP A 343 -15.50 -8.97 -9.64
CA ASP A 343 -16.43 -10.09 -9.87
C ASP A 343 -17.62 -9.73 -10.76
N GLN A 344 -17.98 -8.43 -10.81
CA GLN A 344 -19.01 -7.93 -11.70
C GLN A 344 -18.49 -7.61 -13.11
N LEU A 345 -17.18 -7.52 -13.30
CA LEU A 345 -16.54 -7.14 -14.57
C LEU A 345 -15.95 -8.35 -15.29
N ILE A 346 -15.49 -9.37 -14.55
CA ILE A 346 -14.66 -10.45 -15.08
C ILE A 346 -15.29 -11.79 -14.72
N ASN A 347 -15.47 -12.62 -15.75
CA ASN A 347 -15.92 -14.00 -15.59
C ASN A 347 -14.72 -14.94 -15.42
N ARG A 348 -14.42 -15.35 -14.18
CA ARG A 348 -13.26 -16.16 -13.83
C ARG A 348 -13.22 -17.54 -14.50
N ARG A 349 -14.38 -18.13 -14.77
CA ARG A 349 -14.46 -19.41 -15.51
C ARG A 349 -14.07 -19.23 -16.98
N GLN A 350 -14.44 -18.10 -17.58
CA GLN A 350 -14.03 -17.76 -18.95
C GLN A 350 -12.54 -17.51 -19.03
N GLU A 351 -11.97 -16.75 -18.08
CA GLU A 351 -10.54 -16.52 -17.98
C GLU A 351 -9.78 -17.86 -17.87
N ALA A 352 -10.18 -18.74 -16.95
CA ALA A 352 -9.56 -20.06 -16.79
C ALA A 352 -9.58 -20.87 -18.10
N LYS A 353 -10.69 -20.79 -18.88
CA LYS A 353 -10.81 -21.46 -20.17
C LYS A 353 -9.87 -20.87 -21.23
N VAL A 354 -9.64 -19.57 -21.22
CA VAL A 354 -8.64 -18.94 -22.09
C VAL A 354 -7.24 -19.47 -21.76
N TYR A 355 -6.85 -19.44 -20.48
CA TYR A 355 -5.52 -19.95 -20.06
C TYR A 355 -5.34 -21.45 -20.40
N GLU A 356 -6.39 -22.27 -20.29
CA GLU A 356 -6.35 -23.67 -20.75
C GLU A 356 -6.05 -23.76 -22.28
N THR A 357 -6.64 -22.87 -23.07
CA THR A 357 -6.49 -22.85 -24.52
C THR A 357 -5.09 -22.41 -24.96
N ILE A 358 -4.47 -21.43 -24.25
CA ILE A 358 -3.18 -20.85 -24.66
C ILE A 358 -1.96 -21.46 -23.94
N ARG A 359 -2.17 -22.35 -22.98
CA ARG A 359 -1.16 -22.88 -22.06
C ARG A 359 0.12 -23.38 -22.72
N GLU A 360 -0.01 -24.09 -23.85
CA GLU A 360 1.10 -24.74 -24.54
C GLU A 360 1.75 -23.86 -25.63
N LEU A 361 1.23 -22.63 -25.80
CA LEU A 361 1.60 -21.80 -26.97
C LEU A 361 2.68 -20.78 -26.66
N HIS A 362 3.17 -20.71 -25.42
CA HIS A 362 4.15 -19.71 -24.97
C HIS A 362 3.76 -18.27 -25.30
N LEU A 363 2.45 -17.99 -25.29
CA LEU A 363 1.91 -16.65 -25.54
C LEU A 363 1.96 -15.76 -24.29
N CYS A 364 1.75 -16.35 -23.11
CA CYS A 364 1.70 -15.67 -21.83
C CYS A 364 2.80 -16.15 -20.87
N ASP A 365 2.79 -15.64 -19.64
CA ASP A 365 3.52 -16.17 -18.50
C ASP A 365 3.12 -17.63 -18.19
N ASP A 366 4.06 -18.42 -17.69
CA ASP A 366 3.81 -19.85 -17.44
C ASP A 366 2.86 -20.03 -16.25
N LEU A 367 1.66 -20.56 -16.52
CA LEU A 367 0.60 -20.79 -15.55
C LEU A 367 0.90 -22.01 -14.67
N ALA A 368 1.04 -21.79 -13.35
CA ALA A 368 1.14 -22.85 -12.35
C ALA A 368 -0.24 -23.23 -11.78
N TYR A 369 -1.12 -22.26 -11.56
CA TYR A 369 -2.45 -22.46 -10.99
C TYR A 369 -3.42 -21.37 -11.43
N ILE A 370 -4.68 -21.73 -11.64
CA ILE A 370 -5.81 -20.82 -11.78
C ILE A 370 -7.05 -21.46 -11.19
N ASP A 371 -7.78 -20.70 -10.36
CA ASP A 371 -9.05 -21.15 -9.80
C ASP A 371 -10.21 -20.44 -10.51
N PRO A 372 -11.08 -21.17 -11.20
CA PRO A 372 -12.21 -20.60 -11.93
C PRO A 372 -13.31 -20.02 -11.02
N GLU A 373 -13.32 -20.33 -9.72
CA GLU A 373 -14.34 -19.84 -8.78
C GLU A 373 -13.84 -18.58 -8.07
N THR A 374 -12.65 -18.62 -7.51
CA THR A 374 -12.07 -17.48 -6.75
C THR A 374 -11.32 -16.50 -7.63
N GLY A 375 -10.87 -16.91 -8.82
CA GLY A 375 -10.02 -16.12 -9.69
C GLY A 375 -8.57 -16.01 -9.21
N TYR A 376 -8.17 -16.79 -8.21
CA TYR A 376 -6.78 -16.87 -7.78
C TYR A 376 -5.92 -17.46 -8.89
N LYS A 377 -4.80 -16.81 -9.19
CA LYS A 377 -3.90 -17.24 -10.27
C LYS A 377 -2.44 -17.18 -9.81
N ILE A 378 -1.68 -18.24 -10.11
CA ILE A 378 -0.24 -18.29 -9.85
C ILE A 378 0.47 -18.50 -11.19
N THR A 379 1.41 -17.61 -11.50
CA THR A 379 2.25 -17.70 -12.69
C THR A 379 3.72 -17.62 -12.31
N ALA A 380 4.59 -18.23 -13.13
CA ALA A 380 6.02 -18.05 -12.96
C ALA A 380 6.41 -16.59 -13.22
N MET A 381 7.29 -16.05 -12.40
CA MET A 381 7.82 -14.71 -12.62
C MET A 381 8.80 -14.73 -13.80
N LEU A 382 8.58 -13.84 -14.76
CA LEU A 382 9.49 -13.65 -15.88
C LEU A 382 10.74 -12.87 -15.39
N PRO A 383 11.94 -13.43 -15.55
CA PRO A 383 13.16 -12.78 -15.08
C PRO A 383 13.45 -11.50 -15.88
N ASP A 384 13.88 -10.44 -15.18
CA ASP A 384 14.26 -9.15 -15.77
C ASP A 384 13.22 -8.58 -16.75
N ALA A 385 11.93 -8.88 -16.50
CA ALA A 385 10.85 -8.44 -17.37
C ALA A 385 10.67 -6.93 -17.32
N ARG A 386 10.49 -6.32 -18.49
CA ARG A 386 10.05 -4.94 -18.65
C ARG A 386 8.78 -4.87 -19.50
N VAL A 387 7.94 -3.89 -19.24
CA VAL A 387 6.78 -3.58 -20.07
C VAL A 387 7.18 -2.94 -21.40
N CYS A 388 6.27 -2.96 -22.38
CA CYS A 388 6.41 -2.20 -23.62
C CYS A 388 6.49 -0.70 -23.32
N ASP A 389 7.46 -0.02 -23.92
CA ASP A 389 7.51 1.42 -23.96
C ASP A 389 6.69 1.92 -25.16
N PRO A 390 5.55 2.59 -24.96
CA PRO A 390 4.67 3.05 -26.05
C PRO A 390 5.25 4.15 -26.92
N GLU A 391 6.41 4.70 -26.55
CA GLU A 391 7.16 5.68 -27.37
C GLU A 391 8.32 5.01 -28.15
N ASN A 392 8.58 3.72 -27.93
CA ASN A 392 9.69 3.00 -28.55
C ASN A 392 9.22 2.23 -29.79
N GLU A 393 9.68 2.62 -30.97
CA GLU A 393 9.34 2.05 -32.27
C GLU A 393 9.63 0.55 -32.37
N ASN A 394 10.75 0.09 -31.81
CA ASN A 394 11.11 -1.35 -31.86
C ASN A 394 10.16 -2.18 -30.98
N ASP A 395 9.75 -1.64 -29.83
CA ASP A 395 8.81 -2.30 -28.94
C ASP A 395 7.43 -2.41 -29.63
N LEU A 396 6.93 -1.30 -30.22
CA LEU A 396 5.66 -1.29 -30.93
C LEU A 396 5.65 -2.25 -32.12
N THR A 397 6.73 -2.27 -32.91
CA THR A 397 6.87 -3.20 -34.04
C THR A 397 6.82 -4.65 -33.55
N ALA A 398 7.52 -4.98 -32.47
CA ALA A 398 7.51 -6.33 -31.90
C ALA A 398 6.13 -6.70 -31.33
N CYS A 399 5.44 -5.77 -30.63
CA CYS A 399 4.10 -6.00 -30.09
C CYS A 399 3.07 -6.24 -31.22
N MET A 400 3.07 -5.43 -32.28
CA MET A 400 2.16 -5.61 -33.41
C MET A 400 2.44 -6.90 -34.19
N ALA A 401 3.70 -7.27 -34.36
CA ALA A 401 4.07 -8.56 -34.96
C ALA A 401 3.60 -9.74 -34.09
N LYS A 402 3.72 -9.64 -32.76
CA LYS A 402 3.24 -10.67 -31.81
C LYS A 402 1.72 -10.80 -31.87
N LEU A 403 0.96 -9.69 -31.89
CA LEU A 403 -0.50 -9.71 -32.02
C LEU A 403 -0.93 -10.33 -33.34
N ARG A 404 -0.33 -9.93 -34.47
CA ARG A 404 -0.63 -10.49 -35.77
C ARG A 404 -0.37 -12.01 -35.82
N ALA A 405 0.77 -12.44 -35.26
CA ALA A 405 1.09 -13.87 -35.15
C ALA A 405 0.06 -14.62 -34.30
N PHE A 406 -0.34 -14.06 -33.16
CA PHE A 406 -1.39 -14.63 -32.30
C PHE A 406 -2.73 -14.73 -33.02
N HIS A 407 -3.22 -13.67 -33.64
CA HIS A 407 -4.49 -13.66 -34.35
C HIS A 407 -4.49 -14.64 -35.53
N SER A 408 -3.33 -14.88 -36.19
CA SER A 408 -3.21 -15.83 -37.30
C SER A 408 -3.40 -17.28 -36.85
N LEU A 409 -3.27 -17.62 -35.58
CA LEU A 409 -3.56 -18.94 -35.02
C LEU A 409 -5.06 -19.27 -35.05
N LYS A 410 -5.93 -18.26 -35.14
CA LYS A 410 -7.40 -18.41 -35.17
C LYS A 410 -7.93 -19.31 -34.06
N LEU A 411 -7.38 -19.14 -32.84
CA LEU A 411 -7.81 -19.90 -31.68
C LEU A 411 -9.27 -19.60 -31.34
N THR A 412 -9.94 -20.53 -30.69
CA THR A 412 -11.35 -20.41 -30.33
C THR A 412 -11.59 -20.76 -28.86
N VAL A 413 -12.53 -20.04 -28.24
CA VAL A 413 -13.06 -20.32 -26.92
C VAL A 413 -14.60 -20.30 -26.97
N PRO A 414 -15.30 -20.91 -25.99
CA PRO A 414 -16.77 -21.05 -26.07
C PRO A 414 -17.56 -19.77 -25.74
N HIS A 415 -16.90 -18.64 -25.49
CA HIS A 415 -17.52 -17.37 -25.12
C HIS A 415 -17.07 -16.23 -26.03
N THR A 416 -17.94 -15.22 -26.16
CA THR A 416 -17.72 -14.03 -26.98
C THR A 416 -17.61 -12.81 -26.06
N PHE A 417 -16.70 -11.90 -26.37
CA PHE A 417 -16.69 -10.58 -25.77
C PHE A 417 -17.57 -9.64 -26.59
N ASP A 418 -18.83 -9.48 -26.18
CA ASP A 418 -19.80 -8.64 -26.88
C ASP A 418 -19.58 -7.16 -26.51
N LEU A 419 -18.88 -6.41 -27.37
CA LEU A 419 -18.56 -4.99 -27.16
C LEU A 419 -19.79 -4.11 -26.89
N PHE A 420 -20.87 -4.32 -27.64
CA PHE A 420 -22.08 -3.51 -27.51
C PHE A 420 -22.92 -3.93 -26.31
N GLY A 421 -23.02 -5.23 -26.05
CA GLY A 421 -23.64 -5.73 -24.84
C GLY A 421 -22.90 -5.29 -23.56
N GLN A 422 -21.57 -5.21 -23.59
CA GLN A 422 -20.78 -4.70 -22.47
C GLN A 422 -21.01 -3.19 -22.23
N LEU A 423 -21.23 -2.38 -23.27
CA LEU A 423 -21.62 -0.97 -23.09
C LEU A 423 -22.89 -0.84 -22.28
N GLU A 424 -23.93 -1.60 -22.61
CA GLU A 424 -25.21 -1.62 -21.88
C GLU A 424 -25.02 -2.17 -20.46
N TYR A 425 -24.27 -3.25 -20.33
CA TYR A 425 -24.02 -3.86 -19.04
C TYR A 425 -23.32 -2.90 -18.06
N TYR A 426 -22.26 -2.21 -18.48
CA TYR A 426 -21.53 -1.28 -17.61
C TYR A 426 -22.40 -0.08 -17.15
N GLU A 427 -23.36 0.37 -17.98
CA GLU A 427 -24.35 1.35 -17.56
C GLU A 427 -25.24 0.84 -16.42
N THR A 428 -25.61 -0.46 -16.42
CA THR A 428 -26.39 -1.02 -15.31
C THR A 428 -25.65 -0.97 -13.97
N LEU A 429 -24.31 -1.03 -14.00
CA LEU A 429 -23.48 -0.96 -12.82
C LEU A 429 -23.48 0.43 -12.16
N TRP A 430 -23.94 1.48 -12.86
CA TRP A 430 -24.12 2.83 -12.28
C TRP A 430 -25.35 2.92 -11.38
N ARG A 431 -26.16 1.84 -11.27
CA ARG A 431 -27.33 1.76 -10.40
C ARG A 431 -28.36 2.88 -10.61
N GLY A 432 -28.53 3.30 -11.88
CA GLY A 432 -29.48 4.34 -12.25
C GLY A 432 -28.95 5.78 -12.10
N ALA A 433 -27.70 5.97 -11.71
CA ALA A 433 -27.07 7.28 -11.75
C ALA A 433 -26.86 7.72 -13.21
N PRO A 434 -27.03 9.01 -13.56
CA PRO A 434 -26.68 9.49 -14.88
C PRO A 434 -25.14 9.52 -15.04
N SER A 435 -24.67 9.42 -16.30
CA SER A 435 -23.25 9.66 -16.62
C SER A 435 -22.81 11.07 -16.18
N ALA A 436 -21.55 11.20 -15.78
CA ALA A 436 -20.91 12.48 -15.49
C ALA A 436 -20.83 13.40 -16.72
N TYR A 437 -20.90 12.83 -17.93
CA TYR A 437 -20.80 13.57 -19.19
C TYR A 437 -22.20 14.03 -19.66
N ARG A 438 -22.40 15.35 -19.76
CA ARG A 438 -23.72 15.95 -20.09
C ARG A 438 -24.28 15.54 -21.45
N ASP A 439 -23.42 15.22 -22.41
CA ASP A 439 -23.81 14.83 -23.76
C ASP A 439 -23.67 13.33 -24.04
N TYR A 440 -23.66 12.53 -22.95
CA TYR A 440 -23.48 11.08 -23.01
C TYR A 440 -24.45 10.38 -23.98
N SER A 441 -25.75 10.61 -23.83
CA SER A 441 -26.78 9.97 -24.69
C SER A 441 -26.53 10.24 -26.17
N LYS A 442 -26.17 11.47 -26.55
CA LYS A 442 -25.87 11.84 -27.92
C LYS A 442 -24.57 11.19 -28.43
N THR A 443 -23.59 11.05 -27.55
CA THR A 443 -22.33 10.39 -27.90
C THR A 443 -22.55 8.90 -28.07
N LYS A 444 -23.28 8.26 -27.17
CA LYS A 444 -23.68 6.84 -27.25
C LYS A 444 -24.43 6.56 -28.54
N GLU A 445 -25.48 7.33 -28.86
CA GLU A 445 -26.25 7.16 -30.11
C GLU A 445 -25.34 7.18 -31.34
N ARG A 446 -24.38 8.09 -31.40
CA ARG A 446 -23.42 8.16 -32.52
C ARG A 446 -22.49 6.94 -32.54
N VAL A 447 -21.99 6.49 -31.40
CA VAL A 447 -21.15 5.28 -31.32
C VAL A 447 -21.94 4.06 -31.75
N LEU A 448 -23.19 3.90 -31.30
CA LEU A 448 -24.06 2.78 -31.73
C LEU A 448 -24.37 2.83 -33.21
N SER A 449 -24.43 4.01 -33.85
CA SER A 449 -24.66 4.12 -35.29
C SER A 449 -23.52 3.55 -36.16
N LEU A 450 -22.35 3.25 -35.57
CA LEU A 450 -21.22 2.62 -36.24
C LEU A 450 -21.37 1.09 -36.38
N GLN A 451 -22.26 0.47 -35.60
CA GLN A 451 -22.41 -0.99 -35.52
C GLN A 451 -22.67 -1.65 -36.91
N PRO A 452 -23.57 -1.13 -37.76
CA PRO A 452 -23.80 -1.75 -39.07
C PRO A 452 -22.55 -1.81 -39.97
N PHE A 453 -21.70 -0.76 -39.90
CA PHE A 453 -20.44 -0.75 -40.64
C PHE A 453 -19.44 -1.77 -40.11
N ILE A 454 -19.32 -1.84 -38.77
CA ILE A 454 -18.48 -2.84 -38.11
C ILE A 454 -18.90 -4.24 -38.51
N GLU A 455 -20.19 -4.57 -38.43
CA GLU A 455 -20.73 -5.91 -38.78
C GLU A 455 -20.52 -6.26 -40.25
N ALA A 456 -20.63 -5.31 -41.15
CA ALA A 456 -20.41 -5.52 -42.58
C ALA A 456 -18.93 -5.79 -42.94
N HIS A 457 -17.99 -5.34 -42.14
CA HIS A 457 -16.54 -5.42 -42.40
C HIS A 457 -15.80 -6.26 -41.35
N ALA A 458 -16.50 -6.91 -40.42
CA ALA A 458 -15.88 -7.72 -39.37
C ALA A 458 -15.10 -8.90 -39.96
N GLU A 459 -13.91 -9.12 -39.38
CA GLU A 459 -13.18 -10.37 -39.64
C GLU A 459 -13.88 -11.54 -38.92
N PRO A 460 -13.64 -12.78 -39.37
CA PRO A 460 -14.07 -13.96 -38.63
C PRO A 460 -13.54 -13.91 -37.20
N PHE A 461 -14.43 -13.97 -36.21
CA PHE A 461 -14.07 -13.91 -34.81
C PHE A 461 -13.08 -15.01 -34.44
N CYS A 462 -12.05 -14.65 -33.71
CA CYS A 462 -11.09 -15.55 -33.10
C CYS A 462 -10.88 -15.16 -31.65
N LEU A 463 -10.13 -15.95 -30.89
CA LEU A 463 -9.69 -15.52 -29.55
C LEU A 463 -8.90 -14.23 -29.69
N THR A 464 -9.39 -13.21 -29.04
CA THR A 464 -8.86 -11.83 -28.99
C THR A 464 -8.59 -11.48 -27.55
N HIS A 465 -7.52 -10.76 -27.26
CA HIS A 465 -7.08 -10.45 -25.92
C HIS A 465 -8.01 -9.44 -25.21
N ILE A 466 -8.55 -8.50 -25.98
CA ILE A 466 -9.41 -7.38 -25.55
C ILE A 466 -8.66 -6.31 -24.75
N ASP A 467 -7.68 -6.68 -23.94
CA ASP A 467 -6.86 -5.77 -23.14
C ASP A 467 -5.38 -5.81 -23.57
N ALA A 468 -5.12 -5.81 -24.88
CA ALA A 468 -3.77 -5.83 -25.46
C ALA A 468 -3.07 -4.46 -25.35
N VAL A 469 -2.88 -4.00 -24.13
CA VAL A 469 -2.30 -2.69 -23.79
C VAL A 469 -0.79 -2.78 -23.57
N PRO A 470 0.00 -1.68 -23.73
CA PRO A 470 1.44 -1.70 -23.56
C PRO A 470 1.93 -2.36 -22.27
N ASP A 471 1.24 -2.12 -21.14
CA ASP A 471 1.60 -2.68 -19.83
C ASP A 471 1.47 -4.22 -19.76
N ASN A 472 0.69 -4.84 -20.67
CA ASN A 472 0.48 -6.28 -20.74
C ASN A 472 1.47 -6.99 -21.69
N PHE A 473 2.31 -6.25 -22.40
CA PHE A 473 3.41 -6.82 -23.20
C PHE A 473 4.70 -6.80 -22.38
N LEU A 474 5.20 -8.00 -22.04
CA LEU A 474 6.42 -8.17 -21.26
C LEU A 474 7.57 -8.69 -22.09
N PHE A 475 8.66 -7.94 -22.15
CA PHE A 475 9.93 -8.34 -22.74
C PHE A 475 10.80 -8.98 -21.67
N SER A 476 11.25 -10.22 -21.87
CA SER A 476 12.11 -10.95 -20.94
C SER A 476 13.04 -11.88 -21.72
N GLY A 477 14.37 -11.79 -21.53
CA GLY A 477 15.35 -12.71 -22.10
C GLY A 477 15.34 -12.84 -23.62
N GLY A 478 14.81 -11.84 -24.35
CA GLY A 478 14.63 -11.87 -25.81
C GLY A 478 13.27 -12.37 -26.28
N ASP A 479 12.45 -12.88 -25.38
CA ASP A 479 11.05 -13.26 -25.62
C ASP A 479 10.10 -12.10 -25.35
N LEU A 480 8.94 -12.11 -26.05
CA LEU A 480 7.82 -11.23 -25.81
C LEU A 480 6.60 -12.04 -25.40
N ARG A 481 6.06 -11.74 -24.23
CA ARG A 481 4.85 -12.38 -23.68
C ARG A 481 3.72 -11.36 -23.56
N LEU A 482 2.48 -11.82 -23.76
CA LEU A 482 1.26 -11.04 -23.57
C LEU A 482 0.52 -11.62 -22.35
N ILE A 483 0.41 -10.86 -21.29
CA ILE A 483 -0.15 -11.30 -20.01
C ILE A 483 -1.54 -10.70 -19.76
N ASP A 484 -2.24 -11.18 -18.74
CA ASP A 484 -3.52 -10.68 -18.21
C ASP A 484 -4.72 -10.83 -19.16
N TRP A 485 -5.05 -12.08 -19.45
CA TRP A 485 -6.11 -12.51 -20.38
C TRP A 485 -7.52 -12.49 -19.75
N GLU A 486 -7.78 -11.66 -18.75
CA GLU A 486 -9.02 -11.72 -17.97
C GLU A 486 -10.27 -11.23 -18.72
N TYR A 487 -10.11 -10.44 -19.79
CA TYR A 487 -11.18 -9.98 -20.68
C TYR A 487 -11.27 -10.77 -21.99
N ALA A 488 -10.31 -11.65 -22.25
CA ALA A 488 -10.18 -12.32 -23.54
C ALA A 488 -11.42 -13.14 -23.89
N GLY A 489 -11.80 -13.13 -25.18
CA GLY A 489 -12.94 -13.84 -25.70
C GLY A 489 -12.96 -13.84 -27.23
N MET A 490 -13.98 -14.48 -27.83
CA MET A 490 -14.16 -14.45 -29.28
C MET A 490 -14.55 -13.03 -29.72
N GLN A 491 -13.75 -12.41 -30.59
CA GLN A 491 -14.03 -11.10 -31.17
C GLN A 491 -13.27 -10.89 -32.47
N ASP A 492 -13.55 -9.81 -33.20
CA ASP A 492 -12.73 -9.32 -34.30
C ASP A 492 -11.32 -8.96 -33.80
N PRO A 493 -10.23 -9.55 -34.33
CA PRO A 493 -8.88 -9.36 -33.87
C PRO A 493 -8.41 -7.88 -33.89
N HIS A 494 -9.02 -7.04 -34.71
CA HIS A 494 -8.65 -5.63 -34.80
C HIS A 494 -9.08 -4.79 -33.58
N VAL A 495 -9.88 -5.34 -32.69
CA VAL A 495 -10.20 -4.72 -31.38
C VAL A 495 -8.94 -4.56 -30.51
N ASP A 496 -7.99 -5.50 -30.58
CA ASP A 496 -6.74 -5.40 -29.84
C ASP A 496 -5.88 -4.21 -30.26
N ILE A 497 -5.93 -3.83 -31.56
CA ILE A 497 -5.25 -2.63 -32.05
C ILE A 497 -5.89 -1.38 -31.44
N ALA A 498 -7.24 -1.31 -31.46
CA ALA A 498 -7.98 -0.20 -30.90
C ALA A 498 -7.69 -0.03 -29.40
N MET A 499 -7.64 -1.14 -28.66
CA MET A 499 -7.34 -1.13 -27.23
C MET A 499 -5.93 -0.62 -26.93
N CYS A 500 -4.92 -1.06 -27.69
CA CYS A 500 -3.56 -0.54 -27.56
C CYS A 500 -3.52 0.99 -27.75
N CYS A 501 -4.22 1.51 -28.78
CA CYS A 501 -4.27 2.94 -29.06
C CYS A 501 -4.89 3.78 -27.94
N ILE A 502 -6.06 3.36 -27.41
CA ILE A 502 -6.78 4.15 -26.41
C ILE A 502 -6.08 4.13 -25.04
N TYR A 503 -5.40 3.03 -24.70
CA TYR A 503 -4.66 2.93 -23.44
C TYR A 503 -3.38 3.78 -23.48
N ALA A 504 -2.63 3.71 -24.58
CA ALA A 504 -1.44 4.53 -24.79
C ALA A 504 -1.73 6.04 -24.98
N LEU A 505 -3.01 6.41 -25.03
CA LEU A 505 -3.49 7.79 -25.24
C LEU A 505 -2.98 8.42 -26.54
N TYR A 506 -2.86 7.63 -27.61
CA TYR A 506 -2.32 8.04 -28.89
C TYR A 506 -3.16 9.10 -29.60
N ASP A 507 -2.49 10.03 -30.28
CA ASP A 507 -3.12 10.91 -31.23
C ASP A 507 -3.40 10.22 -32.57
N ARG A 508 -4.00 10.94 -33.53
CA ARG A 508 -4.36 10.37 -34.83
C ARG A 508 -3.15 9.82 -35.59
N ALA A 509 -2.03 10.52 -35.60
CA ALA A 509 -0.86 10.12 -36.36
C ALA A 509 -0.23 8.82 -35.74
N GLN A 510 -0.19 8.75 -34.42
CA GLN A 510 0.27 7.56 -33.71
C GLN A 510 -0.66 6.37 -33.91
N VAL A 511 -1.99 6.58 -33.93
CA VAL A 511 -2.97 5.53 -34.25
C VAL A 511 -2.77 5.00 -35.66
N ASP A 512 -2.66 5.89 -36.67
CA ASP A 512 -2.44 5.49 -38.05
C ASP A 512 -1.13 4.73 -38.21
N HIS A 513 -0.08 5.15 -37.52
CA HIS A 513 1.20 4.47 -37.50
C HIS A 513 1.11 3.06 -36.88
N LEU A 514 0.42 2.89 -35.73
CA LEU A 514 0.25 1.59 -35.11
C LEU A 514 -0.53 0.61 -36.02
N ILE A 515 -1.55 1.10 -36.73
CA ILE A 515 -2.28 0.34 -37.73
C ILE A 515 -1.32 -0.09 -38.85
N ASP A 516 -0.48 0.82 -39.35
CA ASP A 516 0.50 0.51 -40.40
C ASP A 516 1.53 -0.53 -39.96
N LEU A 517 1.98 -0.51 -38.70
CA LEU A 517 2.84 -1.55 -38.13
C LEU A 517 2.16 -2.94 -38.12
N TYR A 518 0.88 -2.98 -37.69
CA TYR A 518 0.15 -4.26 -37.66
C TYR A 518 -0.06 -4.82 -39.06
N PHE A 519 -0.40 -4.00 -40.07
CA PHE A 519 -0.67 -4.41 -41.44
C PHE A 519 0.55 -4.33 -42.38
N GLU A 520 1.74 -4.08 -41.88
CA GLU A 520 2.98 -3.90 -42.67
C GLU A 520 2.78 -2.89 -43.82
N ASN A 521 2.12 -1.79 -43.54
CA ASN A 521 1.74 -0.70 -44.44
C ASN A 521 0.73 -1.12 -45.56
N ALA A 522 0.00 -2.23 -45.38
CA ALA A 522 -0.97 -2.72 -46.36
C ALA A 522 -2.42 -2.77 -45.84
N CYS A 523 -2.80 -1.84 -44.95
CA CYS A 523 -4.16 -1.77 -44.38
C CYS A 523 -5.19 -1.32 -45.44
N PRO A 524 -6.23 -2.10 -45.78
CA PRO A 524 -7.33 -1.64 -46.61
C PRO A 524 -8.06 -0.44 -45.99
N LYS A 525 -8.62 0.48 -46.83
CA LYS A 525 -9.29 1.68 -46.34
C LYS A 525 -10.47 1.34 -45.44
N GLU A 526 -11.31 0.39 -45.81
CA GLU A 526 -12.48 -0.05 -45.05
C GLU A 526 -12.08 -0.66 -43.71
N THR A 527 -10.99 -1.44 -43.68
CA THR A 527 -10.43 -2.01 -42.43
C THR A 527 -9.92 -0.91 -41.50
N ARG A 528 -9.23 0.10 -42.01
CA ARG A 528 -8.77 1.24 -41.24
C ARG A 528 -9.95 1.99 -40.59
N ILE A 529 -11.00 2.26 -41.36
CA ILE A 529 -12.21 2.91 -40.87
C ILE A 529 -12.89 2.04 -39.80
N LYS A 530 -12.96 0.72 -39.99
CA LYS A 530 -13.46 -0.22 -38.98
C LYS A 530 -12.67 -0.11 -37.67
N ILE A 531 -11.34 0.02 -37.74
CA ILE A 531 -10.51 0.20 -36.54
C ILE A 531 -10.83 1.53 -35.86
N TYR A 532 -11.07 2.62 -36.60
CA TYR A 532 -11.54 3.88 -36.01
C TYR A 532 -12.90 3.72 -35.33
N CYS A 533 -13.79 2.90 -35.89
CA CYS A 533 -15.04 2.55 -35.23
C CYS A 533 -14.79 1.82 -33.91
N TYR A 534 -13.88 0.84 -33.90
CA TYR A 534 -13.51 0.13 -32.65
C TYR A 534 -12.88 1.07 -31.61
N ILE A 535 -12.04 2.02 -32.02
CA ILE A 535 -11.49 3.04 -31.11
C ILE A 535 -12.62 3.86 -30.47
N ALA A 536 -13.65 4.22 -31.24
CA ALA A 536 -14.80 4.94 -30.70
C ALA A 536 -15.62 4.08 -29.72
N VAL A 537 -15.89 2.81 -30.06
CA VAL A 537 -16.66 1.88 -29.21
C VAL A 537 -15.89 1.56 -27.94
N CYS A 538 -14.62 1.19 -28.05
CA CYS A 538 -13.76 0.87 -26.90
C CYS A 538 -13.54 2.09 -26.01
N GLY A 539 -13.37 3.28 -26.59
CA GLY A 539 -13.27 4.54 -25.83
C GLY A 539 -14.52 4.81 -24.98
N LEU A 540 -15.72 4.56 -25.51
CA LEU A 540 -16.96 4.69 -24.73
C LEU A 540 -17.06 3.59 -23.67
N LEU A 541 -16.71 2.36 -24.01
CA LEU A 541 -16.77 1.22 -23.09
C LEU A 541 -15.85 1.44 -21.87
N TRP A 542 -14.61 1.85 -22.09
CA TRP A 542 -13.67 2.14 -21.00
C TRP A 542 -13.99 3.44 -20.25
N SER A 543 -14.63 4.43 -20.89
CA SER A 543 -15.24 5.56 -20.18
C SER A 543 -16.31 5.10 -19.18
N ASN A 544 -17.21 4.18 -19.60
CA ASN A 544 -18.24 3.60 -18.75
C ASN A 544 -17.64 2.79 -17.59
N TRP A 545 -16.59 2.03 -17.86
CA TRP A 545 -15.81 1.31 -16.85
C TRP A 545 -15.20 2.27 -15.81
N CYS A 546 -14.62 3.39 -16.26
CA CYS A 546 -14.06 4.41 -15.37
C CYS A 546 -15.14 5.02 -14.46
N GLU A 547 -16.34 5.31 -14.99
CA GLU A 547 -17.46 5.84 -14.20
C GLU A 547 -17.92 4.82 -13.13
N TYR A 548 -17.99 3.54 -13.46
CA TYR A 548 -18.29 2.50 -12.49
C TYR A 548 -17.23 2.44 -11.37
N LYS A 549 -15.95 2.40 -11.72
CA LYS A 549 -14.86 2.37 -10.74
C LYS A 549 -14.76 3.66 -9.93
N ALA A 550 -15.10 4.81 -10.50
CA ALA A 550 -15.16 6.09 -9.78
C ALA A 550 -16.24 6.07 -8.69
N ALA A 551 -17.38 5.41 -8.94
CA ALA A 551 -18.41 5.19 -7.92
C ALA A 551 -17.94 4.31 -6.75
N LEU A 552 -16.87 3.50 -6.96
CA LEU A 552 -16.18 2.72 -5.93
C LEU A 552 -14.98 3.46 -5.30
N GLY A 553 -14.81 4.76 -5.59
CA GLY A 553 -13.77 5.60 -5.00
C GLY A 553 -12.42 5.58 -5.72
N VAL A 554 -12.34 5.06 -6.96
CA VAL A 554 -11.11 5.07 -7.77
C VAL A 554 -11.09 6.28 -8.69
N GLU A 555 -10.06 7.12 -8.60
CA GLU A 555 -9.87 8.28 -9.50
C GLU A 555 -8.90 7.95 -10.63
N PHE A 556 -9.28 8.29 -11.87
CA PHE A 556 -8.49 8.03 -13.09
C PHE A 556 -7.88 9.28 -13.71
N GLY A 557 -8.13 10.46 -13.14
CA GLY A 557 -7.57 11.74 -13.64
C GLY A 557 -7.87 11.98 -15.12
N GLU A 558 -6.84 12.27 -15.91
CA GLU A 558 -6.96 12.54 -17.35
C GLU A 558 -7.42 11.32 -18.15
N TYR A 559 -7.12 10.11 -17.71
CA TYR A 559 -7.41 8.88 -18.45
C TYR A 559 -8.90 8.76 -18.80
N SER A 560 -9.81 8.94 -17.84
CA SER A 560 -11.26 8.85 -18.06
C SER A 560 -11.77 9.87 -19.09
N LEU A 561 -11.24 11.10 -19.04
CA LEU A 561 -11.58 12.15 -20.01
C LEU A 561 -11.11 11.77 -21.42
N ARG A 562 -9.91 11.22 -21.56
CA ARG A 562 -9.33 10.81 -22.84
C ARG A 562 -10.13 9.67 -23.45
N GLN A 563 -10.58 8.68 -22.65
CA GLN A 563 -11.44 7.59 -23.13
C GLN A 563 -12.74 8.14 -23.74
N TYR A 564 -13.43 9.05 -23.05
CA TYR A 564 -14.64 9.68 -23.57
C TYR A 564 -14.36 10.55 -24.81
N ARG A 565 -13.20 11.18 -24.90
CA ARG A 565 -12.75 11.91 -26.11
C ARG A 565 -12.57 10.99 -27.31
N TYR A 566 -11.97 9.81 -27.14
CA TYR A 566 -11.89 8.82 -28.21
C TYR A 566 -13.27 8.45 -28.76
N ALA A 567 -14.25 8.20 -27.89
CA ALA A 567 -15.62 7.94 -28.32
C ALA A 567 -16.18 9.05 -29.23
N LYS A 568 -15.95 10.30 -28.86
CA LYS A 568 -16.48 11.46 -29.60
C LYS A 568 -15.73 11.74 -30.89
N ASP A 569 -14.44 11.73 -30.85
CA ASP A 569 -13.62 12.18 -31.98
C ASP A 569 -13.54 11.10 -33.05
N TYR A 570 -13.35 9.84 -32.67
CA TYR A 570 -13.27 8.75 -33.64
C TYR A 570 -14.64 8.34 -34.20
N SER A 571 -15.75 8.52 -33.47
CA SER A 571 -17.07 8.33 -34.07
C SER A 571 -17.36 9.35 -35.18
N ARG A 572 -16.94 10.60 -34.99
CA ARG A 572 -17.07 11.62 -36.05
C ARG A 572 -16.15 11.36 -37.23
N LEU A 573 -14.91 10.98 -36.94
CA LEU A 573 -13.92 10.65 -37.94
C LEU A 573 -14.37 9.48 -38.82
N ALA A 574 -14.79 8.36 -38.17
CA ALA A 574 -15.23 7.17 -38.88
C ALA A 574 -16.43 7.48 -39.80
N LEU A 575 -17.43 8.24 -39.32
CA LEU A 575 -18.59 8.65 -40.15
C LEU A 575 -18.17 9.48 -41.34
N ALA A 576 -17.26 10.46 -41.17
CA ALA A 576 -16.76 11.28 -42.26
C ALA A 576 -15.99 10.46 -43.30
N GLU A 577 -15.13 9.55 -42.87
CA GLU A 577 -14.36 8.66 -43.77
C GLU A 577 -15.26 7.63 -44.51
N MET A 578 -16.41 7.22 -43.90
CA MET A 578 -17.41 6.39 -44.56
C MET A 578 -18.13 7.08 -45.70
N GLU A 579 -18.35 8.41 -45.63
CA GLU A 579 -18.97 9.20 -46.66
C GLU A 579 -18.05 9.36 -47.91
N GLU A 580 -16.76 9.05 -47.77
CA GLU A 580 -15.74 9.16 -48.84
C GLU A 580 -15.46 7.82 -49.54
N ILE A 581 -16.12 6.72 -49.17
CA ILE A 581 -16.05 5.42 -49.81
C ILE A 581 -17.25 5.23 -50.73
#